data_f48604200c7c9aae79692a5d41a6a4bc
#
_entry.id   f48604200c7c9aae79692a5d41a6a4bc
#
_cell.length_a   1.000
_cell.length_b   1.000
_cell.length_c   1.000
_cell.angle_alpha   90.00
_cell.angle_beta   90.00
_cell.angle_gamma   90.00
#
_symmetry.space_group_name_H-M   'P 1'
#
loop_
_entity.id
_entity.type
_entity.pdbx_description
1 polymer ?
#
loop_
_entity_poly.entity_id
_entity_poly.type
_entity_poly.pdbx_seq_one_letter_code
_entity_poly.pdbx_strand_id
1 'polypeptide(L)'
;MNEPVHTAEDHLVHEAIGRDLTPVQAGAAIGLGVVSLIVAGVLPALLGALEDEMRLSAAGIGLAATLEALTMAISTGLASAFLPPRRLRLIGVVASLLLAALDFAGIGLHENGILAVRTAAGIPEGTLLWITVAMIVRSEVPERWAGVLFMCSTSAQFVLALAFAFWVIPRFGADGGMIALGLSTLPGVAIALFCPERFADLPGSEGGAGIPPLRGLIALLATIVFVAAGAAVAIYLQPLAHEAGLSADVARTAIWVSLGAQIAGSAAATVLAGHLRYLTAFLLTTAVLLGVWFVFSQHVPAWAFIAANTLGGAVSLFIAPFLVPMTIEADPSRKAAAQSAGAQLFATAMGPLFASWFVSDTDVHGALWLGAALLLAGMAMIAGLHLMAVRHGRAEQVA
;
A
#
# COMPACT_ATOMS: atom_id res chain seq x y z
N MET A 1 15.82 -21.68 37.77
CA MET A 1 14.88 -21.62 36.66
C MET A 1 13.84 -20.60 37.09
N ASN A 2 14.09 -19.30 36.79
CA ASN A 2 13.14 -18.23 37.13
C ASN A 2 12.23 -18.04 35.93
N GLU A 3 10.96 -18.37 36.11
CA GLU A 3 9.91 -17.93 35.17
C GLU A 3 9.87 -16.40 35.17
N PRO A 4 9.81 -15.73 34.00
CA PRO A 4 9.63 -14.30 33.98
C PRO A 4 8.28 -13.96 34.59
N VAL A 5 8.29 -13.08 35.56
CA VAL A 5 7.06 -12.49 36.16
C VAL A 5 6.39 -11.67 35.07
N HIS A 6 5.43 -12.26 34.37
CA HIS A 6 4.53 -11.51 33.50
C HIS A 6 3.71 -10.56 34.39
N THR A 7 3.87 -9.26 34.18
CA THR A 7 3.10 -8.25 34.87
C THR A 7 1.63 -8.31 34.45
N ALA A 8 0.70 -7.89 35.31
CA ALA A 8 -0.73 -7.83 34.98
C ALA A 8 -1.02 -6.98 33.71
N GLU A 9 -0.15 -6.03 33.40
CA GLU A 9 -0.20 -5.24 32.17
C GLU A 9 0.11 -6.06 30.92
N ASP A 10 1.06 -7.00 30.98
CA ASP A 10 1.34 -7.92 29.85
C ASP A 10 0.15 -8.84 29.56
N HIS A 11 -0.57 -9.27 30.60
CA HIS A 11 -1.81 -10.05 30.43
C HIS A 11 -2.94 -9.24 29.80
N LEU A 12 -3.11 -7.98 30.20
CA LEU A 12 -4.13 -7.08 29.61
C LEU A 12 -3.80 -6.71 28.16
N VAL A 13 -2.53 -6.53 27.81
CA VAL A 13 -2.07 -6.30 26.43
C VAL A 13 -2.27 -7.56 25.59
N HIS A 14 -2.00 -8.75 26.12
CA HIS A 14 -2.26 -10.02 25.43
C HIS A 14 -3.76 -10.32 25.25
N GLU A 15 -4.63 -9.91 26.19
CA GLU A 15 -6.07 -10.08 26.06
C GLU A 15 -6.69 -9.10 25.04
N ALA A 16 -6.16 -7.88 24.91
CA ALA A 16 -6.62 -6.86 23.97
C ALA A 16 -6.16 -7.13 22.53
N ILE A 17 -5.08 -7.93 22.32
CA ILE A 17 -4.47 -8.20 21.02
C ILE A 17 -5.03 -9.52 20.45
N GLY A 18 -6.29 -9.53 20.04
CA GLY A 18 -6.78 -10.39 18.96
C GLY A 18 -6.76 -11.91 19.14
N ARG A 19 -6.75 -12.45 20.39
CA ARG A 19 -6.91 -13.91 20.61
C ARG A 19 -8.27 -14.49 20.20
N ASP A 20 -9.27 -13.66 19.96
CA ASP A 20 -10.66 -14.05 19.73
C ASP A 20 -11.14 -13.99 18.28
N LEU A 21 -10.25 -13.68 17.30
CA LEU A 21 -10.66 -13.68 15.90
C LEU A 21 -10.64 -15.10 15.33
N THR A 22 -11.78 -15.56 14.84
CA THR A 22 -11.82 -16.82 14.09
C THR A 22 -11.07 -16.65 12.75
N PRO A 23 -10.49 -17.74 12.18
CA PRO A 23 -9.84 -17.68 10.87
C PRO A 23 -10.75 -17.10 9.77
N VAL A 24 -12.07 -17.33 9.85
CA VAL A 24 -13.06 -16.78 8.92
C VAL A 24 -13.16 -15.26 9.06
N GLN A 25 -13.18 -14.74 10.28
CA GLN A 25 -13.25 -13.30 10.53
C GLN A 25 -11.96 -12.58 10.09
N ALA A 26 -10.81 -13.16 10.35
CA ALA A 26 -9.52 -12.62 9.89
C ALA A 26 -9.45 -12.66 8.36
N GLY A 27 -9.85 -13.77 7.74
CA GLY A 27 -9.93 -13.90 6.28
C GLY A 27 -10.91 -12.89 5.66
N ALA A 28 -12.05 -12.63 6.30
CA ALA A 28 -12.99 -11.63 5.84
C ALA A 28 -12.42 -10.20 5.91
N ALA A 29 -11.74 -9.85 7.02
CA ALA A 29 -11.09 -8.55 7.14
C ALA A 29 -10.01 -8.35 6.07
N ILE A 30 -9.17 -9.37 5.80
CA ILE A 30 -8.18 -9.34 4.70
C ILE A 30 -8.89 -9.22 3.34
N GLY A 31 -9.98 -9.97 3.14
CA GLY A 31 -10.76 -9.93 1.90
C GLY A 31 -11.30 -8.53 1.58
N LEU A 32 -11.75 -7.77 2.59
CA LEU A 32 -12.16 -6.38 2.39
C LEU A 32 -10.99 -5.48 1.95
N GLY A 33 -9.80 -5.69 2.51
CA GLY A 33 -8.58 -5.00 2.06
C GLY A 33 -8.19 -5.37 0.63
N VAL A 34 -8.36 -6.64 0.24
CA VAL A 34 -8.14 -7.05 -1.14
C VAL A 34 -9.12 -6.32 -2.07
N VAL A 35 -10.43 -6.29 -1.73
CA VAL A 35 -11.45 -5.57 -2.52
C VAL A 35 -11.11 -4.09 -2.64
N SER A 36 -10.64 -3.45 -1.57
CA SER A 36 -10.26 -2.03 -1.60
C SER A 36 -9.05 -1.73 -2.48
N LEU A 37 -8.14 -2.68 -2.65
CA LEU A 37 -6.88 -2.50 -3.39
C LEU A 37 -6.95 -3.00 -4.84
N ILE A 38 -8.03 -3.67 -5.24
CA ILE A 38 -8.19 -4.25 -6.60
C ILE A 38 -7.99 -3.19 -7.68
N VAL A 39 -8.53 -2.00 -7.48
CA VAL A 39 -8.53 -0.91 -8.45
C VAL A 39 -7.12 -0.56 -8.91
N ALA A 40 -6.12 -0.56 -8.04
CA ALA A 40 -4.75 -0.20 -8.37
C ALA A 40 -4.15 -1.04 -9.51
N GLY A 41 -4.57 -2.30 -9.63
CA GLY A 41 -4.12 -3.19 -10.70
C GLY A 41 -4.83 -2.99 -12.04
N VAL A 42 -6.10 -2.59 -12.05
CA VAL A 42 -6.92 -2.49 -13.26
C VAL A 42 -7.01 -1.06 -13.79
N LEU A 43 -6.77 -0.07 -12.94
CA LEU A 43 -6.91 1.34 -13.24
C LEU A 43 -6.12 1.77 -14.49
N PRO A 44 -4.85 1.37 -14.70
CA PRO A 44 -4.11 1.75 -15.89
C PRO A 44 -4.78 1.30 -17.20
N ALA A 45 -5.30 0.07 -17.24
CA ALA A 45 -5.98 -0.45 -18.42
C ALA A 45 -7.33 0.27 -18.66
N LEU A 46 -8.08 0.55 -17.58
CA LEU A 46 -9.35 1.22 -17.65
C LEU A 46 -9.23 2.69 -18.08
N LEU A 47 -8.29 3.43 -17.48
CA LEU A 47 -8.05 4.83 -17.82
C LEU A 47 -7.48 4.98 -19.24
N GLY A 48 -6.61 4.04 -19.68
CA GLY A 48 -6.15 3.98 -21.05
C GLY A 48 -7.28 3.76 -22.04
N ALA A 49 -8.24 2.85 -21.76
CA ALA A 49 -9.41 2.66 -22.60
C ALA A 49 -10.32 3.91 -22.67
N LEU A 50 -10.46 4.65 -21.58
CA LEU A 50 -11.19 5.93 -21.56
C LEU A 50 -10.50 7.01 -22.42
N GLU A 51 -9.16 7.02 -22.44
CA GLU A 51 -8.38 7.90 -23.31
C GLU A 51 -8.56 7.50 -24.79
N ASP A 52 -8.43 6.22 -25.12
CA ASP A 52 -8.63 5.70 -26.47
C ASP A 52 -10.03 6.03 -27.02
N GLU A 53 -11.05 6.06 -26.15
CA GLU A 53 -12.42 6.46 -26.46
C GLU A 53 -12.63 8.00 -26.43
N MET A 54 -11.57 8.81 -26.21
CA MET A 54 -11.60 10.27 -26.08
C MET A 54 -12.55 10.79 -24.99
N ARG A 55 -12.77 10.00 -23.94
CA ARG A 55 -13.62 10.34 -22.78
C ARG A 55 -12.80 10.92 -21.63
N LEU A 56 -11.48 10.73 -21.65
CA LEU A 56 -10.54 11.21 -20.66
C LEU A 56 -9.29 11.74 -21.38
N SER A 57 -8.75 12.87 -20.97
CA SER A 57 -7.49 13.38 -21.50
C SER A 57 -6.28 12.64 -20.87
N ALA A 58 -5.13 12.69 -21.52
CA ALA A 58 -3.88 12.16 -20.98
C ALA A 58 -3.54 12.78 -19.60
N ALA A 59 -3.80 14.08 -19.43
CA ALA A 59 -3.67 14.74 -18.13
C ALA A 59 -4.71 14.23 -17.12
N GLY A 60 -5.94 13.96 -17.58
CA GLY A 60 -7.03 13.40 -16.80
C GLY A 60 -6.72 12.02 -16.23
N ILE A 61 -5.97 11.15 -16.94
CA ILE A 61 -5.50 9.86 -16.46
C ILE A 61 -4.71 10.01 -15.16
N GLY A 62 -3.68 10.86 -15.19
CA GLY A 62 -2.83 11.10 -14.03
C GLY A 62 -3.60 11.71 -12.86
N LEU A 63 -4.50 12.65 -13.17
CA LEU A 63 -5.32 13.32 -12.17
C LEU A 63 -6.32 12.37 -11.52
N ALA A 64 -7.01 11.53 -12.30
CA ALA A 64 -7.96 10.51 -11.79
C ALA A 64 -7.27 9.56 -10.81
N ALA A 65 -6.14 8.96 -11.21
CA ALA A 65 -5.39 8.05 -10.37
C ALA A 65 -4.86 8.71 -9.09
N THR A 66 -4.35 9.94 -9.21
CA THR A 66 -3.83 10.69 -8.05
C THR A 66 -4.92 11.08 -7.06
N LEU A 67 -6.05 11.60 -7.56
CA LEU A 67 -7.17 12.02 -6.70
C LEU A 67 -7.80 10.84 -5.97
N GLU A 68 -7.96 9.70 -6.64
CA GLU A 68 -8.46 8.46 -6.04
C GLU A 68 -7.53 7.96 -4.94
N ALA A 69 -6.24 7.81 -5.24
CA ALA A 69 -5.24 7.37 -4.27
C ALA A 69 -5.15 8.34 -3.07
N LEU A 70 -5.21 9.64 -3.31
CA LEU A 70 -5.17 10.66 -2.26
C LEU A 70 -6.40 10.60 -1.36
N THR A 71 -7.60 10.48 -1.96
CA THR A 71 -8.86 10.36 -1.21
C THR A 71 -8.90 9.07 -0.40
N MET A 72 -8.43 7.97 -0.96
CA MET A 72 -8.27 6.70 -0.26
C MET A 72 -7.29 6.83 0.93
N ALA A 73 -6.15 7.50 0.73
CA ALA A 73 -5.17 7.76 1.80
C ALA A 73 -5.79 8.57 2.95
N ILE A 74 -6.47 9.67 2.62
CA ILE A 74 -7.14 10.55 3.58
C ILE A 74 -8.25 9.80 4.30
N SER A 75 -9.10 9.08 3.58
CA SER A 75 -10.20 8.29 4.16
C SER A 75 -9.67 7.22 5.12
N THR A 76 -8.63 6.46 4.74
CA THR A 76 -7.99 5.46 5.61
C THR A 76 -7.42 6.10 6.88
N GLY A 77 -6.71 7.22 6.73
CA GLY A 77 -6.11 7.95 7.85
C GLY A 77 -7.16 8.51 8.82
N LEU A 78 -8.20 9.18 8.29
CA LEU A 78 -9.29 9.74 9.09
C LEU A 78 -10.11 8.64 9.76
N ALA A 79 -10.43 7.57 9.05
CA ALA A 79 -11.12 6.42 9.64
C ALA A 79 -10.31 5.80 10.78
N SER A 80 -9.00 5.62 10.61
CA SER A 80 -8.11 5.11 11.66
C SER A 80 -8.07 6.03 12.88
N ALA A 81 -8.00 7.35 12.67
CA ALA A 81 -7.89 8.31 13.77
C ALA A 81 -9.20 8.49 14.55
N PHE A 82 -10.33 8.52 13.87
CA PHE A 82 -11.58 9.02 14.46
C PHE A 82 -12.71 8.00 14.53
N LEU A 83 -12.72 6.94 13.67
CA LEU A 83 -13.79 5.95 13.69
C LEU A 83 -13.52 4.87 14.76
N PRO A 84 -14.49 4.64 15.67
CA PRO A 84 -14.39 3.51 16.58
C PRO A 84 -14.53 2.21 15.79
N PRO A 85 -13.74 1.15 16.10
CA PRO A 85 -13.80 -0.12 15.38
C PRO A 85 -15.01 -0.96 15.79
N ARG A 86 -16.20 -0.42 15.58
CA ARG A 86 -17.52 -0.98 15.94
C ARG A 86 -18.43 -0.97 14.72
N ARG A 87 -19.42 -1.88 14.69
CA ARG A 87 -20.34 -2.06 13.56
C ARG A 87 -19.63 -2.33 12.23
N LEU A 88 -18.52 -3.06 12.28
CA LEU A 88 -17.64 -3.26 11.11
C LEU A 88 -18.36 -3.96 9.96
N ARG A 89 -19.33 -4.88 10.23
CA ARG A 89 -20.16 -5.50 9.21
C ARG A 89 -20.98 -4.47 8.45
N LEU A 90 -21.69 -3.61 9.16
CA LEU A 90 -22.50 -2.56 8.54
C LEU A 90 -21.63 -1.60 7.72
N ILE A 91 -20.52 -1.14 8.30
CA ILE A 91 -19.59 -0.25 7.60
C ILE A 91 -19.03 -0.93 6.35
N GLY A 92 -18.61 -2.19 6.44
CA GLY A 92 -18.07 -2.94 5.31
C GLY A 92 -19.11 -3.16 4.21
N VAL A 93 -20.37 -3.51 4.56
CA VAL A 93 -21.46 -3.66 3.59
C VAL A 93 -21.75 -2.34 2.89
N VAL A 94 -21.91 -1.24 3.66
CA VAL A 94 -22.22 0.08 3.09
C VAL A 94 -21.09 0.58 2.21
N ALA A 95 -19.84 0.45 2.65
CA ALA A 95 -18.68 0.85 1.87
C ALA A 95 -18.55 0.01 0.57
N SER A 96 -18.73 -1.31 0.63
CA SER A 96 -18.70 -2.17 -0.56
C SER A 96 -19.81 -1.85 -1.57
N LEU A 97 -21.03 -1.59 -1.10
CA LEU A 97 -22.14 -1.19 -1.96
C LEU A 97 -21.89 0.18 -2.59
N LEU A 98 -21.38 1.14 -1.80
CA LEU A 98 -21.07 2.48 -2.30
C LEU A 98 -19.93 2.42 -3.34
N LEU A 99 -18.90 1.62 -3.10
CA LEU A 99 -17.80 1.42 -4.04
C LEU A 99 -18.31 0.86 -5.36
N ALA A 100 -19.06 -0.23 -5.33
CA ALA A 100 -19.66 -0.81 -6.54
C ALA A 100 -20.59 0.17 -7.27
N ALA A 101 -21.39 0.94 -6.53
CA ALA A 101 -22.28 1.94 -7.11
C ALA A 101 -21.50 3.07 -7.82
N LEU A 102 -20.37 3.51 -7.24
CA LEU A 102 -19.50 4.50 -7.86
C LEU A 102 -18.81 3.95 -9.11
N ASP A 103 -18.34 2.69 -9.07
CA ASP A 103 -17.77 2.04 -10.25
C ASP A 103 -18.78 1.97 -11.40
N PHE A 104 -20.03 1.56 -11.13
CA PHE A 104 -21.09 1.57 -12.14
C PHE A 104 -21.48 2.98 -12.57
N ALA A 105 -21.43 3.97 -11.68
CA ALA A 105 -21.73 5.36 -12.03
C ALA A 105 -20.75 5.96 -13.03
N GLY A 106 -19.56 5.37 -13.20
CA GLY A 106 -18.58 5.76 -14.22
C GLY A 106 -19.00 5.48 -15.67
N ILE A 107 -20.04 4.65 -15.88
CA ILE A 107 -20.54 4.27 -17.20
C ILE A 107 -21.04 5.51 -17.96
N GLY A 108 -20.61 5.69 -19.20
CA GLY A 108 -21.03 6.80 -20.06
C GLY A 108 -20.51 8.18 -19.66
N LEU A 109 -19.74 8.30 -18.57
CA LEU A 109 -19.21 9.59 -18.14
C LEU A 109 -17.99 10.02 -18.98
N HIS A 110 -17.72 11.34 -18.94
CA HIS A 110 -16.59 11.99 -19.57
C HIS A 110 -15.79 12.78 -18.51
N GLU A 111 -14.62 13.25 -18.85
CA GLU A 111 -13.61 13.98 -18.08
C GLU A 111 -14.00 14.28 -16.62
N ASN A 112 -14.73 15.38 -16.38
CA ASN A 112 -15.07 15.81 -15.01
C ASN A 112 -15.93 14.80 -14.24
N GLY A 113 -16.80 14.07 -14.92
CA GLY A 113 -17.63 13.03 -14.32
C GLY A 113 -16.77 11.84 -13.84
N ILE A 114 -15.82 11.41 -14.66
CA ILE A 114 -14.86 10.34 -14.33
C ILE A 114 -13.99 10.78 -13.15
N LEU A 115 -13.43 11.99 -13.19
CA LEU A 115 -12.63 12.54 -12.10
C LEU A 115 -13.41 12.57 -10.78
N ALA A 116 -14.67 13.04 -10.81
CA ALA A 116 -15.51 13.12 -9.62
C ALA A 116 -15.82 11.73 -9.03
N VAL A 117 -16.19 10.77 -9.88
CA VAL A 117 -16.52 9.40 -9.46
C VAL A 117 -15.29 8.67 -8.91
N ARG A 118 -14.14 8.76 -9.60
CA ARG A 118 -12.89 8.13 -9.12
C ARG A 118 -12.40 8.75 -7.81
N THR A 119 -12.48 10.09 -7.69
CA THR A 119 -12.18 10.77 -6.41
C THR A 119 -13.11 10.29 -5.29
N ALA A 120 -14.42 10.14 -5.56
CA ALA A 120 -15.37 9.68 -4.56
C ALA A 120 -15.15 8.21 -4.19
N ALA A 121 -14.71 7.35 -5.14
CA ALA A 121 -14.45 5.93 -4.92
C ALA A 121 -13.35 5.68 -3.88
N GLY A 122 -12.34 6.56 -3.79
CA GLY A 122 -11.32 6.48 -2.77
C GLY A 122 -11.85 6.53 -1.32
N ILE A 123 -13.05 7.10 -1.08
CA ILE A 123 -13.65 7.15 0.27
C ILE A 123 -14.04 5.74 0.76
N PRO A 124 -14.90 4.97 0.06
CA PRO A 124 -15.24 3.62 0.49
C PRO A 124 -14.04 2.67 0.41
N GLU A 125 -13.13 2.82 -0.55
CA GLU A 125 -11.88 2.04 -0.61
C GLU A 125 -11.06 2.22 0.65
N GLY A 126 -10.78 3.46 1.05
CA GLY A 126 -10.03 3.76 2.27
C GLY A 126 -10.73 3.27 3.54
N THR A 127 -12.06 3.30 3.56
CA THR A 127 -12.86 2.76 4.66
C THR A 127 -12.73 1.23 4.77
N LEU A 128 -12.77 0.50 3.64
CA LEU A 128 -12.56 -0.95 3.62
C LEU A 128 -11.14 -1.32 4.05
N LEU A 129 -10.14 -0.59 3.56
CA LEU A 129 -8.74 -0.79 3.95
C LEU A 129 -8.54 -0.54 5.45
N TRP A 130 -9.20 0.48 6.01
CA TRP A 130 -9.16 0.75 7.45
C TRP A 130 -9.61 -0.45 8.29
N ILE A 131 -10.68 -1.17 7.90
CA ILE A 131 -11.13 -2.38 8.61
C ILE A 131 -10.01 -3.42 8.65
N THR A 132 -9.33 -3.63 7.53
CA THR A 132 -8.22 -4.57 7.41
C THR A 132 -7.03 -4.16 8.27
N VAL A 133 -6.62 -2.90 8.19
CA VAL A 133 -5.50 -2.37 8.98
C VAL A 133 -5.81 -2.42 10.47
N ALA A 134 -7.06 -2.11 10.86
CA ALA A 134 -7.51 -2.21 12.24
C ALA A 134 -7.37 -3.64 12.81
N MET A 135 -7.55 -4.67 11.97
CA MET A 135 -7.28 -6.06 12.34
C MET A 135 -5.77 -6.35 12.42
N ILE A 136 -5.00 -5.93 11.40
CA ILE A 136 -3.56 -6.19 11.30
C ILE A 136 -2.82 -5.65 12.53
N VAL A 137 -3.10 -4.40 12.93
CA VAL A 137 -2.40 -3.76 14.06
C VAL A 137 -2.73 -4.37 15.42
N ARG A 138 -3.80 -5.17 15.49
CA ARG A 138 -4.23 -5.91 16.69
C ARG A 138 -3.76 -7.36 16.72
N SER A 139 -3.06 -7.81 15.68
CA SER A 139 -2.52 -9.18 15.62
C SER A 139 -1.19 -9.29 16.38
N GLU A 140 -0.82 -10.52 16.74
CA GLU A 140 0.46 -10.84 17.41
C GLU A 140 1.66 -10.63 16.47
N VAL A 141 1.50 -10.96 15.17
CA VAL A 141 2.52 -10.81 14.13
C VAL A 141 1.94 -9.95 12.99
N PRO A 142 1.88 -8.61 13.17
CA PRO A 142 1.25 -7.71 12.22
C PRO A 142 1.84 -7.77 10.83
N GLU A 143 3.17 -7.92 10.72
CA GLU A 143 3.87 -8.02 9.45
C GLU A 143 3.48 -9.27 8.64
N ARG A 144 3.10 -10.36 9.31
CA ARG A 144 2.61 -11.57 8.62
C ARG A 144 1.26 -11.30 7.94
N TRP A 145 0.32 -10.69 8.68
CA TRP A 145 -1.01 -10.38 8.14
C TRP A 145 -0.95 -9.29 7.06
N ALA A 146 -0.07 -8.30 7.23
CA ALA A 146 0.20 -7.33 6.19
C ALA A 146 0.81 -7.99 4.93
N GLY A 147 1.74 -8.94 5.09
CA GLY A 147 2.28 -9.74 3.99
C GLY A 147 1.20 -10.54 3.26
N VAL A 148 0.29 -11.19 4.00
CA VAL A 148 -0.87 -11.91 3.44
C VAL A 148 -1.76 -10.94 2.65
N LEU A 149 -2.06 -9.76 3.20
CA LEU A 149 -2.83 -8.74 2.49
C LEU A 149 -2.17 -8.36 1.16
N PHE A 150 -0.89 -7.99 1.17
CA PHE A 150 -0.19 -7.59 -0.05
C PHE A 150 -0.08 -8.74 -1.06
N MET A 151 0.21 -9.96 -0.61
CA MET A 151 0.26 -11.13 -1.49
C MET A 151 -1.10 -11.38 -2.16
N CYS A 152 -2.19 -11.40 -1.39
CA CYS A 152 -3.54 -11.64 -1.93
C CYS A 152 -3.98 -10.48 -2.84
N SER A 153 -3.74 -9.22 -2.44
CA SER A 153 -4.11 -8.05 -3.23
C SER A 153 -3.35 -8.00 -4.55
N THR A 154 -2.03 -8.18 -4.54
CA THR A 154 -1.22 -8.16 -5.76
C THR A 154 -1.56 -9.33 -6.69
N SER A 155 -1.86 -10.51 -6.13
CA SER A 155 -2.33 -11.65 -6.94
C SER A 155 -3.67 -11.34 -7.60
N ALA A 156 -4.63 -10.79 -6.87
CA ALA A 156 -5.94 -10.38 -7.41
C ALA A 156 -5.77 -9.28 -8.48
N GLN A 157 -4.97 -8.27 -8.20
CA GLN A 157 -4.63 -7.19 -9.14
C GLN A 157 -4.02 -7.75 -10.43
N PHE A 158 -3.06 -8.66 -10.32
CA PHE A 158 -2.39 -9.27 -11.49
C PHE A 158 -3.38 -10.05 -12.36
N VAL A 159 -4.22 -10.90 -11.76
CA VAL A 159 -5.22 -11.68 -12.50
C VAL A 159 -6.26 -10.76 -13.15
N LEU A 160 -6.75 -9.76 -12.44
CA LEU A 160 -7.73 -8.82 -12.98
C LEU A 160 -7.12 -7.92 -14.05
N ALA A 161 -5.88 -7.44 -13.87
CA ALA A 161 -5.19 -6.66 -14.89
C ALA A 161 -5.05 -7.44 -16.21
N LEU A 162 -4.70 -8.73 -16.16
CA LEU A 162 -4.69 -9.60 -17.33
C LEU A 162 -6.08 -9.74 -17.94
N ALA A 163 -7.12 -9.97 -17.12
CA ALA A 163 -8.49 -10.09 -17.62
C ALA A 163 -8.97 -8.79 -18.29
N PHE A 164 -8.66 -7.63 -17.71
CA PHE A 164 -9.00 -6.33 -18.28
C PHE A 164 -8.25 -6.08 -19.59
N ALA A 165 -6.93 -6.25 -19.59
CA ALA A 165 -6.10 -5.95 -20.76
C ALA A 165 -6.38 -6.86 -21.96
N PHE A 166 -6.63 -8.16 -21.72
CA PHE A 166 -6.74 -9.14 -22.82
C PHE A 166 -8.19 -9.57 -23.13
N TRP A 167 -9.12 -9.30 -22.25
CA TRP A 167 -10.47 -9.84 -22.39
C TRP A 167 -11.58 -8.81 -22.28
N VAL A 168 -11.62 -8.02 -21.22
CA VAL A 168 -12.73 -7.09 -20.94
C VAL A 168 -12.65 -5.90 -21.89
N ILE A 169 -11.57 -5.12 -21.82
CA ILE A 169 -11.41 -3.89 -22.62
C ILE A 169 -11.48 -4.17 -24.13
N PRO A 170 -10.79 -5.18 -24.71
CA PRO A 170 -10.85 -5.42 -26.15
C PRO A 170 -12.24 -5.81 -26.66
N ARG A 171 -13.13 -6.34 -25.80
CA ARG A 171 -14.46 -6.78 -26.22
C ARG A 171 -15.59 -5.80 -25.86
N PHE A 172 -15.45 -5.10 -24.76
CA PHE A 172 -16.56 -4.33 -24.17
C PHE A 172 -16.20 -2.86 -23.94
N GLY A 173 -14.98 -2.43 -24.31
CA GLY A 173 -14.52 -1.05 -24.15
C GLY A 173 -14.44 -0.61 -22.69
N ALA A 174 -14.35 0.71 -22.49
CA ALA A 174 -14.24 1.32 -21.18
C ALA A 174 -15.48 1.08 -20.29
N ASP A 175 -16.68 1.13 -20.86
CA ASP A 175 -17.93 0.87 -20.09
C ASP A 175 -17.99 -0.58 -19.59
N GLY A 176 -17.55 -1.55 -20.42
CA GLY A 176 -17.39 -2.93 -19.98
C GLY A 176 -16.37 -3.06 -18.85
N GLY A 177 -15.31 -2.27 -18.90
CA GLY A 177 -14.31 -2.14 -17.83
C GLY A 177 -14.94 -1.63 -16.52
N MET A 178 -15.73 -0.57 -16.57
CA MET A 178 -16.45 -0.04 -15.39
C MET A 178 -17.40 -1.08 -14.79
N ILE A 179 -18.15 -1.79 -15.65
CA ILE A 179 -19.05 -2.88 -15.21
C ILE A 179 -18.24 -4.00 -14.53
N ALA A 180 -17.16 -4.43 -15.15
CA ALA A 180 -16.33 -5.50 -14.61
C ALA A 180 -15.67 -5.10 -13.27
N LEU A 181 -15.25 -3.83 -13.12
CA LEU A 181 -14.73 -3.31 -11.87
C LEU A 181 -15.80 -3.34 -10.78
N GLY A 182 -17.00 -2.79 -11.03
CA GLY A 182 -18.12 -2.82 -10.07
C GLY A 182 -18.53 -4.25 -9.70
N LEU A 183 -18.53 -5.19 -10.65
CA LEU A 183 -18.80 -6.61 -10.37
C LEU A 183 -17.68 -7.25 -9.52
N SER A 184 -16.43 -6.84 -9.67
CA SER A 184 -15.30 -7.37 -8.88
C SER A 184 -15.26 -6.83 -7.46
N THR A 185 -15.90 -5.69 -7.18
CA THR A 185 -16.02 -5.10 -5.82
C THR A 185 -17.25 -5.59 -5.05
N LEU A 186 -18.33 -6.01 -5.73
CA LEU A 186 -19.55 -6.54 -5.11
C LEU A 186 -19.33 -7.70 -4.12
N PRO A 187 -18.40 -8.67 -4.32
CA PRO A 187 -18.13 -9.71 -3.32
C PRO A 187 -17.78 -9.16 -1.93
N GLY A 188 -17.29 -7.91 -1.85
CA GLY A 188 -17.06 -7.20 -0.59
C GLY A 188 -18.28 -7.15 0.32
N VAL A 189 -19.49 -7.07 -0.24
CA VAL A 189 -20.75 -7.08 0.52
C VAL A 189 -20.94 -8.40 1.28
N ALA A 190 -20.74 -9.54 0.59
CA ALA A 190 -20.84 -10.85 1.21
C ALA A 190 -19.70 -11.09 2.21
N ILE A 191 -18.48 -10.69 1.87
CA ILE A 191 -17.30 -10.81 2.74
C ILE A 191 -17.52 -10.01 4.04
N ALA A 192 -18.07 -8.80 3.96
CA ALA A 192 -18.32 -7.95 5.13
C ALA A 192 -19.23 -8.61 6.18
N LEU A 193 -20.16 -9.47 5.78
CA LEU A 193 -21.05 -10.19 6.70
C LEU A 193 -20.30 -11.16 7.61
N PHE A 194 -19.13 -11.64 7.19
CA PHE A 194 -18.27 -12.54 7.96
C PHE A 194 -17.24 -11.79 8.82
N CYS A 195 -17.12 -10.47 8.69
CA CYS A 195 -16.26 -9.68 9.56
C CYS A 195 -16.74 -9.73 11.02
N PRO A 196 -15.85 -9.53 12.01
CA PRO A 196 -16.29 -9.33 13.39
C PRO A 196 -17.13 -8.05 13.50
N GLU A 197 -18.02 -8.00 14.48
CA GLU A 197 -18.83 -6.79 14.70
C GLU A 197 -18.00 -5.62 15.25
N ARG A 198 -16.95 -5.94 16.01
CA ARG A 198 -16.02 -4.98 16.62
C ARG A 198 -14.65 -5.57 16.79
N PHE A 199 -13.63 -4.72 16.85
CA PHE A 199 -12.32 -5.05 17.40
C PHE A 199 -12.17 -4.50 18.83
N ALA A 200 -11.22 -5.03 19.59
CA ALA A 200 -10.83 -4.48 20.87
C ALA A 200 -10.27 -3.05 20.71
N ASP A 201 -10.43 -2.23 21.71
CA ASP A 201 -9.87 -0.88 21.72
C ASP A 201 -8.32 -0.98 21.83
N LEU A 202 -7.60 -0.06 21.18
CA LEU A 202 -6.15 0.02 21.30
C LEU A 202 -5.77 0.61 22.68
N PRO A 203 -4.58 0.28 23.23
CA PRO A 203 -4.14 0.82 24.50
C PRO A 203 -4.23 2.36 24.54
N GLY A 204 -4.91 2.90 25.56
CA GLY A 204 -5.07 4.35 25.74
C GLY A 204 -5.93 5.06 24.70
N SER A 205 -6.84 4.35 24.01
CA SER A 205 -7.79 4.95 23.07
C SER A 205 -9.24 4.66 23.48
N GLU A 206 -10.05 5.72 23.61
CA GLU A 206 -11.51 5.62 23.68
C GLU A 206 -12.09 6.04 22.31
N GLY A 207 -12.56 5.08 21.52
CA GLY A 207 -13.08 5.35 20.18
C GLY A 207 -12.10 4.97 19.05
N GLY A 208 -11.72 5.89 18.16
CA GLY A 208 -10.69 5.67 17.14
C GLY A 208 -9.28 5.61 17.73
N ALA A 209 -8.27 5.29 16.91
CA ALA A 209 -6.89 5.21 17.38
C ALA A 209 -6.37 6.54 17.95
N GLY A 210 -6.95 7.67 17.52
CA GLY A 210 -6.52 9.00 17.89
C GLY A 210 -5.24 9.47 17.19
N ILE A 211 -4.69 10.60 17.64
CA ILE A 211 -3.45 11.16 17.07
C ILE A 211 -2.25 10.44 17.70
N PRO A 212 -1.28 9.98 16.89
CA PRO A 212 -0.06 9.36 17.40
C PRO A 212 0.81 10.36 18.21
N PRO A 213 1.62 9.86 19.15
CA PRO A 213 2.62 10.70 19.81
C PRO A 213 3.70 11.15 18.80
N LEU A 214 4.52 12.12 19.16
CA LEU A 214 5.53 12.72 18.27
C LEU A 214 6.44 11.66 17.60
N ARG A 215 6.85 10.63 18.33
CA ARG A 215 7.65 9.52 17.76
C ARG A 215 6.87 8.75 16.70
N GLY A 216 5.59 8.52 16.93
CA GLY A 216 4.69 7.90 15.97
C GLY A 216 4.50 8.76 14.71
N LEU A 217 4.38 10.08 14.87
CA LEU A 217 4.32 11.02 13.73
C LEU A 217 5.62 11.02 12.91
N ILE A 218 6.78 10.95 13.58
CA ILE A 218 8.08 10.82 12.89
C ILE A 218 8.16 9.49 12.14
N ALA A 219 7.63 8.40 12.70
CA ALA A 219 7.58 7.10 12.03
C ALA A 219 6.66 7.12 10.79
N LEU A 220 5.52 7.81 10.87
CA LEU A 220 4.66 8.03 9.70
C LEU A 220 5.35 8.88 8.63
N LEU A 221 6.06 9.93 9.02
CA LEU A 221 6.86 10.73 8.09
C LEU A 221 7.97 9.89 7.46
N ALA A 222 8.68 9.06 8.23
CA ALA A 222 9.68 8.14 7.72
C ALA A 222 9.08 7.14 6.71
N THR A 223 7.86 6.64 6.98
CA THR A 223 7.10 5.80 6.05
C THR A 223 6.82 6.55 4.74
N ILE A 224 6.32 7.79 4.83
CA ILE A 224 6.04 8.63 3.65
C ILE A 224 7.30 8.84 2.82
N VAL A 225 8.39 9.26 3.44
CA VAL A 225 9.65 9.56 2.75
C VAL A 225 10.23 8.30 2.10
N PHE A 226 10.22 7.17 2.81
CA PHE A 226 10.76 5.90 2.30
C PHE A 226 9.95 5.34 1.14
N VAL A 227 8.61 5.33 1.24
CA VAL A 227 7.73 4.79 0.20
C VAL A 227 7.67 5.71 -1.02
N ALA A 228 7.66 7.04 -0.82
CA ALA A 228 7.68 8.01 -1.91
C ALA A 228 8.93 7.86 -2.79
N ALA A 229 10.06 7.43 -2.24
CA ALA A 229 11.29 7.16 -2.99
C ALA A 229 11.06 6.14 -4.12
N GLY A 230 10.44 5.00 -3.81
CA GLY A 230 10.10 3.97 -4.81
C GLY A 230 9.06 4.44 -5.81
N ALA A 231 8.02 5.13 -5.34
CA ALA A 231 6.95 5.65 -6.19
C ALA A 231 7.45 6.72 -7.17
N ALA A 232 8.38 7.58 -6.74
CA ALA A 232 9.01 8.60 -7.57
C ALA A 232 9.75 8.02 -8.77
N VAL A 233 10.41 6.87 -8.60
CA VAL A 233 11.16 6.21 -9.69
C VAL A 233 10.24 5.36 -10.55
N ALA A 234 9.28 4.65 -9.96
CA ALA A 234 8.46 3.68 -10.65
C ALA A 234 7.65 4.27 -11.82
N ILE A 235 7.18 5.51 -11.71
CA ILE A 235 6.41 6.19 -12.76
C ILE A 235 7.26 6.49 -14.00
N TYR A 236 8.58 6.66 -13.83
CA TYR A 236 9.52 6.99 -14.91
C TYR A 236 10.22 5.77 -15.52
N LEU A 237 9.79 4.55 -15.17
CA LEU A 237 10.42 3.32 -15.67
C LEU A 237 10.44 3.26 -17.19
N GLN A 238 9.36 3.64 -17.87
CA GLN A 238 9.26 3.63 -19.33
C GLN A 238 10.15 4.71 -19.98
N PRO A 239 10.13 5.98 -19.55
CA PRO A 239 11.12 6.98 -19.96
C PRO A 239 12.56 6.56 -19.71
N LEU A 240 12.90 6.01 -18.55
CA LEU A 240 14.23 5.50 -18.23
C LEU A 240 14.69 4.38 -19.20
N ALA A 241 13.79 3.47 -19.54
CA ALA A 241 14.08 2.44 -20.55
C ALA A 241 14.37 3.07 -21.94
N HIS A 242 13.61 4.09 -22.31
CA HIS A 242 13.80 4.80 -23.56
C HIS A 242 15.16 5.55 -23.60
N GLU A 243 15.54 6.24 -22.54
CA GLU A 243 16.85 6.90 -22.41
C GLU A 243 18.00 5.88 -22.47
N ALA A 244 17.81 4.70 -21.90
CA ALA A 244 18.77 3.58 -22.01
C ALA A 244 18.83 2.97 -23.43
N GLY A 245 18.08 3.49 -24.39
CA GLY A 245 18.01 2.98 -25.78
C GLY A 245 17.22 1.69 -25.94
N LEU A 246 16.36 1.34 -24.97
CA LEU A 246 15.56 0.13 -25.00
C LEU A 246 14.19 0.38 -25.64
N SER A 247 13.61 -0.67 -26.25
CA SER A 247 12.29 -0.57 -26.86
C SER A 247 11.16 -0.53 -25.83
N ALA A 248 10.00 0.00 -26.21
CA ALA A 248 8.79 0.01 -25.39
C ALA A 248 8.35 -1.42 -24.96
N ASP A 249 8.63 -2.43 -25.77
CA ASP A 249 8.32 -3.83 -25.45
C ASP A 249 9.18 -4.36 -24.30
N VAL A 250 10.44 -3.92 -24.19
CA VAL A 250 11.30 -4.24 -23.05
C VAL A 250 10.74 -3.61 -21.77
N ALA A 251 10.35 -2.33 -21.82
CA ALA A 251 9.74 -1.66 -20.68
C ALA A 251 8.44 -2.35 -20.25
N ARG A 252 7.58 -2.69 -21.20
CA ARG A 252 6.33 -3.44 -20.94
C ARG A 252 6.59 -4.79 -20.31
N THR A 253 7.55 -5.55 -20.85
CA THR A 253 7.95 -6.86 -20.30
C THR A 253 8.48 -6.69 -18.86
N ALA A 254 9.33 -5.69 -18.62
CA ALA A 254 9.85 -5.40 -17.29
C ALA A 254 8.74 -5.13 -16.28
N ILE A 255 7.70 -4.37 -16.65
CA ILE A 255 6.53 -4.10 -15.79
C ILE A 255 5.79 -5.40 -15.45
N TRP A 256 5.44 -6.23 -16.45
CA TRP A 256 4.70 -7.47 -16.18
C TRP A 256 5.47 -8.47 -15.33
N VAL A 257 6.76 -8.65 -15.59
CA VAL A 257 7.60 -9.55 -14.79
C VAL A 257 7.77 -9.02 -13.37
N SER A 258 7.89 -7.70 -13.21
CA SER A 258 7.96 -7.05 -11.90
C SER A 258 6.69 -7.25 -11.08
N LEU A 259 5.50 -7.16 -11.69
CA LEU A 259 4.24 -7.45 -11.01
C LEU A 259 4.18 -8.89 -10.47
N GLY A 260 4.63 -9.86 -11.27
CA GLY A 260 4.78 -11.24 -10.80
C GLY A 260 5.78 -11.37 -9.64
N ALA A 261 6.90 -10.67 -9.71
CA ALA A 261 7.93 -10.66 -8.67
C ALA A 261 7.45 -9.99 -7.36
N GLN A 262 6.56 -9.01 -7.44
CA GLN A 262 5.92 -8.40 -6.26
C GLN A 262 5.13 -9.43 -5.44
N ILE A 263 4.44 -10.37 -6.09
CA ILE A 263 3.74 -11.48 -5.41
C ILE A 263 4.75 -12.34 -4.65
N ALA A 264 5.87 -12.68 -5.28
CA ALA A 264 6.94 -13.46 -4.64
C ALA A 264 7.58 -12.70 -3.47
N GLY A 265 7.79 -11.39 -3.62
CA GLY A 265 8.31 -10.51 -2.56
C GLY A 265 7.41 -10.47 -1.33
N SER A 266 6.10 -10.24 -1.51
CA SER A 266 5.13 -10.22 -0.41
C SER A 266 4.95 -11.61 0.24
N ALA A 267 5.01 -12.69 -0.54
CA ALA A 267 5.03 -14.05 -0.02
C ALA A 267 6.27 -14.32 0.84
N ALA A 268 7.46 -13.91 0.38
CA ALA A 268 8.70 -14.01 1.15
C ALA A 268 8.62 -13.21 2.46
N ALA A 269 8.07 -11.99 2.43
CA ALA A 269 7.83 -11.21 3.64
C ALA A 269 6.92 -11.92 4.63
N THR A 270 5.84 -12.55 4.15
CA THR A 270 4.89 -13.32 4.98
C THR A 270 5.59 -14.51 5.69
N VAL A 271 6.46 -15.22 4.97
CA VAL A 271 7.21 -16.36 5.52
C VAL A 271 8.26 -15.91 6.53
N LEU A 272 8.96 -14.81 6.24
CA LEU A 272 10.02 -14.27 7.10
C LEU A 272 9.49 -13.40 8.25
N ALA A 273 8.19 -13.10 8.27
CA ALA A 273 7.54 -12.35 9.34
C ALA A 273 7.77 -13.02 10.70
N GLY A 274 8.15 -12.23 11.71
CA GLY A 274 8.51 -12.71 13.04
C GLY A 274 9.92 -13.33 13.17
N HIS A 275 10.62 -13.60 12.06
CA HIS A 275 11.98 -14.14 12.05
C HIS A 275 13.03 -13.09 11.65
N LEU A 276 12.65 -12.16 10.77
CA LEU A 276 13.54 -11.11 10.28
C LEU A 276 13.25 -9.80 11.01
N ARG A 277 14.29 -9.17 11.57
CA ARG A 277 14.17 -7.83 12.16
C ARG A 277 13.87 -6.80 11.07
N TYR A 278 12.89 -5.93 11.30
CA TYR A 278 12.49 -4.92 10.32
C TYR A 278 13.67 -4.05 9.85
N LEU A 279 14.58 -3.65 10.75
CA LEU A 279 15.74 -2.83 10.38
C LEU A 279 16.64 -3.54 9.35
N THR A 280 16.85 -4.85 9.49
CA THR A 280 17.60 -5.65 8.51
C THR A 280 16.89 -5.69 7.17
N ALA A 281 15.56 -5.85 7.18
CA ALA A 281 14.74 -5.80 5.96
C ALA A 281 14.88 -4.44 5.25
N PHE A 282 14.82 -3.32 6.00
CA PHE A 282 14.99 -1.98 5.44
C PHE A 282 16.39 -1.75 4.86
N LEU A 283 17.45 -2.18 5.55
CA LEU A 283 18.84 -2.06 5.07
C LEU A 283 19.04 -2.85 3.78
N LEU A 284 18.58 -4.10 3.74
CA LEU A 284 18.67 -4.94 2.53
C LEU A 284 17.90 -4.33 1.37
N THR A 285 16.64 -3.90 1.60
CA THR A 285 15.83 -3.26 0.57
C THR A 285 16.47 -1.98 0.06
N THR A 286 16.99 -1.13 0.96
CA THR A 286 17.69 0.11 0.57
C THR A 286 18.88 -0.20 -0.31
N ALA A 287 19.74 -1.14 0.07
CA ALA A 287 20.91 -1.53 -0.71
C ALA A 287 20.53 -2.08 -2.11
N VAL A 288 19.50 -2.92 -2.16
CA VAL A 288 19.02 -3.49 -3.43
C VAL A 288 18.41 -2.41 -4.33
N LEU A 289 17.55 -1.53 -3.81
CA LEU A 289 16.94 -0.46 -4.61
C LEU A 289 17.99 0.52 -5.15
N LEU A 290 18.98 0.91 -4.35
CA LEU A 290 20.07 1.75 -4.84
C LEU A 290 20.86 1.04 -5.96
N GLY A 291 21.12 -0.26 -5.84
CA GLY A 291 21.73 -1.06 -6.90
C GLY A 291 20.88 -1.13 -8.17
N VAL A 292 19.58 -1.32 -8.03
CA VAL A 292 18.61 -1.30 -9.15
C VAL A 292 18.61 0.06 -9.85
N TRP A 293 18.55 1.14 -9.09
CA TRP A 293 18.54 2.50 -9.66
C TRP A 293 19.89 2.89 -10.28
N PHE A 294 20.99 2.36 -9.73
CA PHE A 294 22.29 2.48 -10.40
C PHE A 294 22.28 1.76 -11.76
N VAL A 295 21.68 0.57 -11.87
CA VAL A 295 21.51 -0.12 -13.17
C VAL A 295 20.67 0.72 -14.13
N PHE A 296 19.58 1.35 -13.66
CA PHE A 296 18.73 2.21 -14.50
C PHE A 296 19.44 3.49 -14.97
N SER A 297 20.46 3.95 -14.27
CA SER A 297 21.26 5.11 -14.69
C SER A 297 22.31 4.76 -15.74
N GLN A 298 22.45 3.50 -16.13
CA GLN A 298 23.45 3.03 -17.08
C GLN A 298 22.79 2.55 -18.40
N HIS A 299 23.56 2.62 -19.49
CA HIS A 299 23.17 1.95 -20.74
C HIS A 299 23.43 0.44 -20.62
N VAL A 300 22.38 -0.30 -20.27
CA VAL A 300 22.45 -1.74 -20.02
C VAL A 300 21.66 -2.54 -21.06
N PRO A 301 22.00 -3.81 -21.31
CA PRO A 301 21.21 -4.65 -22.20
C PRO A 301 19.82 -4.93 -21.60
N ALA A 302 18.85 -5.22 -22.46
CA ALA A 302 17.44 -5.44 -22.09
C ALA A 302 17.24 -6.43 -20.93
N TRP A 303 17.97 -7.54 -20.93
CA TRP A 303 17.86 -8.54 -19.86
C TRP A 303 18.27 -7.99 -18.50
N ALA A 304 19.29 -7.14 -18.44
CA ALA A 304 19.76 -6.54 -17.18
C ALA A 304 18.76 -5.51 -16.64
N PHE A 305 18.14 -4.72 -17.53
CA PHE A 305 17.07 -3.80 -17.17
C PHE A 305 15.85 -4.55 -16.61
N ILE A 306 15.40 -5.62 -17.31
CA ILE A 306 14.27 -6.47 -16.87
C ILE A 306 14.60 -7.12 -15.51
N ALA A 307 15.81 -7.68 -15.35
CA ALA A 307 16.21 -8.33 -14.09
C ALA A 307 16.27 -7.33 -12.94
N ALA A 308 16.81 -6.13 -13.16
CA ALA A 308 16.86 -5.07 -12.16
C ALA A 308 15.44 -4.64 -11.74
N ASN A 309 14.53 -4.40 -12.71
CA ASN A 309 13.15 -4.03 -12.41
C ASN A 309 12.40 -5.15 -11.68
N THR A 310 12.63 -6.40 -12.06
CA THR A 310 12.07 -7.58 -11.39
C THR A 310 12.49 -7.63 -9.92
N LEU A 311 13.78 -7.45 -9.65
CA LEU A 311 14.30 -7.41 -8.29
C LEU A 311 13.76 -6.21 -7.51
N GLY A 312 13.70 -5.02 -8.13
CA GLY A 312 13.10 -3.82 -7.55
C GLY A 312 11.64 -4.04 -7.15
N GLY A 313 10.84 -4.65 -8.03
CA GLY A 313 9.45 -5.00 -7.73
C GLY A 313 9.32 -5.97 -6.56
N ALA A 314 10.12 -7.04 -6.54
CA ALA A 314 10.11 -8.00 -5.44
C ALA A 314 10.40 -7.35 -4.09
N VAL A 315 11.45 -6.52 -3.98
CA VAL A 315 11.82 -5.89 -2.70
C VAL A 315 10.88 -4.76 -2.29
N SER A 316 10.20 -4.11 -3.24
CA SER A 316 9.23 -3.06 -2.94
C SER A 316 8.01 -3.59 -2.18
N LEU A 317 7.50 -4.76 -2.56
CA LEU A 317 6.39 -5.42 -1.84
C LEU A 317 6.89 -6.29 -0.67
N PHE A 318 8.15 -6.71 -0.68
CA PHE A 318 8.77 -7.38 0.46
C PHE A 318 8.87 -6.46 1.67
N ILE A 319 9.23 -5.18 1.49
CA ILE A 319 9.43 -4.26 2.62
C ILE A 319 8.14 -3.72 3.22
N ALA A 320 7.06 -3.63 2.44
CA ALA A 320 5.81 -2.98 2.87
C ALA A 320 5.23 -3.53 4.19
N PRO A 321 5.18 -4.85 4.45
CA PRO A 321 4.73 -5.40 5.73
C PRO A 321 5.58 -4.98 6.93
N PHE A 322 6.89 -4.74 6.74
CA PHE A 322 7.80 -4.37 7.83
C PHE A 322 7.68 -2.91 8.28
N LEU A 323 6.91 -2.08 7.56
CA LEU A 323 6.53 -0.74 8.01
C LEU A 323 5.67 -0.78 9.27
N VAL A 324 4.85 -1.83 9.45
CA VAL A 324 3.98 -1.96 10.62
C VAL A 324 4.77 -2.17 11.93
N PRO A 325 5.67 -3.16 12.06
CA PRO A 325 6.47 -3.31 13.28
C PRO A 325 7.39 -2.12 13.55
N MET A 326 7.90 -1.44 12.52
CA MET A 326 8.67 -0.21 12.68
C MET A 326 7.83 0.90 13.35
N THR A 327 6.58 1.09 12.92
CA THR A 327 5.68 2.08 13.51
C THR A 327 5.22 1.68 14.91
N ILE A 328 5.07 0.39 15.22
CA ILE A 328 4.75 -0.12 16.57
C ILE A 328 5.93 0.11 17.54
N GLU A 329 7.17 -0.13 17.11
CA GLU A 329 8.34 0.14 17.95
C GLU A 329 8.46 1.63 18.29
N ALA A 330 8.15 2.51 17.32
CA ALA A 330 8.15 3.95 17.55
C ALA A 330 6.98 4.43 18.43
N ASP A 331 5.83 3.76 18.31
CA ASP A 331 4.59 4.06 19.04
C ASP A 331 3.93 2.78 19.58
N PRO A 332 4.28 2.34 20.80
CA PRO A 332 3.69 1.15 21.41
C PRO A 332 2.16 1.21 21.60
N SER A 333 1.55 2.41 21.57
CA SER A 333 0.08 2.56 21.58
C SER A 333 -0.56 2.11 20.27
N ARG A 334 0.24 1.79 19.23
CA ARG A 334 -0.16 1.35 17.89
C ARG A 334 -1.00 2.35 17.09
N LYS A 335 -1.12 3.60 17.53
CA LYS A 335 -1.85 4.66 16.82
C LYS A 335 -1.19 5.00 15.50
N ALA A 336 0.15 5.08 15.46
CA ALA A 336 0.90 5.28 14.23
C ALA A 336 0.75 4.09 13.28
N ALA A 337 0.82 2.86 13.79
CA ALA A 337 0.62 1.66 12.98
C ALA A 337 -0.77 1.61 12.33
N ALA A 338 -1.81 2.04 13.05
CA ALA A 338 -3.17 2.13 12.51
C ALA A 338 -3.30 3.13 11.34
N GLN A 339 -2.43 4.14 11.28
CA GLN A 339 -2.42 5.16 10.21
C GLN A 339 -1.38 4.87 9.12
N SER A 340 -0.55 3.83 9.27
CA SER A 340 0.58 3.54 8.36
C SER A 340 0.14 3.28 6.92
N ALA A 341 -1.00 2.61 6.69
CA ALA A 341 -1.50 2.36 5.35
C ALA A 341 -1.92 3.66 4.64
N GLY A 342 -2.58 4.58 5.33
CA GLY A 342 -2.87 5.91 4.80
C GLY A 342 -1.60 6.68 4.44
N ALA A 343 -0.56 6.60 5.28
CA ALA A 343 0.74 7.21 5.00
C ALA A 343 1.42 6.59 3.76
N GLN A 344 1.34 5.27 3.59
CA GLN A 344 1.88 4.58 2.40
C GLN A 344 1.15 5.01 1.11
N LEU A 345 -0.18 5.05 1.13
CA LEU A 345 -0.98 5.51 -0.01
C LEU A 345 -0.69 6.97 -0.35
N PHE A 346 -0.61 7.83 0.66
CA PHE A 346 -0.24 9.23 0.47
C PHE A 346 1.14 9.35 -0.18
N ALA A 347 2.12 8.58 0.29
CA ALA A 347 3.47 8.55 -0.27
C ALA A 347 3.47 8.11 -1.74
N THR A 348 2.67 7.09 -2.08
CA THR A 348 2.54 6.57 -3.45
C THR A 348 1.94 7.62 -4.38
N ALA A 349 0.96 8.40 -3.91
CA ALA A 349 0.37 9.49 -4.67
C ALA A 349 1.32 10.69 -4.84
N MET A 350 2.11 11.03 -3.80
CA MET A 350 2.98 12.21 -3.79
C MET A 350 4.36 11.98 -4.42
N GLY A 351 4.86 10.74 -4.43
CA GLY A 351 6.17 10.42 -5.00
C GLY A 351 6.36 10.90 -6.44
N PRO A 352 5.45 10.55 -7.37
CA PRO A 352 5.47 11.04 -8.75
C PRO A 352 5.42 12.56 -8.87
N LEU A 353 4.61 13.22 -8.04
CA LEU A 353 4.49 14.69 -8.02
C LEU A 353 5.83 15.33 -7.62
N PHE A 354 6.50 14.83 -6.60
CA PHE A 354 7.81 15.36 -6.22
C PHE A 354 8.85 15.10 -7.30
N ALA A 355 8.82 13.92 -7.93
CA ALA A 355 9.75 13.60 -9.01
C ALA A 355 9.57 14.52 -10.22
N SER A 356 8.36 14.96 -10.53
CA SER A 356 8.09 15.85 -11.68
C SER A 356 8.80 17.20 -11.59
N TRP A 357 9.23 17.62 -10.40
CA TRP A 357 10.01 18.86 -10.23
C TRP A 357 11.49 18.69 -10.55
N PHE A 358 11.99 17.47 -10.67
CA PHE A 358 13.39 17.13 -10.89
C PHE A 358 13.67 16.48 -12.25
N VAL A 359 12.63 16.29 -13.07
CA VAL A 359 12.74 15.73 -14.43
C VAL A 359 12.39 16.77 -15.48
N SER A 360 12.96 16.58 -16.67
CA SER A 360 12.65 17.34 -17.87
C SER A 360 12.28 16.40 -19.03
N ASP A 361 11.80 16.96 -20.13
CA ASP A 361 11.44 16.17 -21.33
C ASP A 361 12.65 15.44 -21.96
N THR A 362 13.86 15.86 -21.63
CA THR A 362 15.12 15.31 -22.19
C THR A 362 15.98 14.55 -21.18
N ASP A 363 15.66 14.60 -19.89
CA ASP A 363 16.44 13.94 -18.83
C ASP A 363 15.53 13.54 -17.65
N VAL A 364 15.33 12.25 -17.46
CA VAL A 364 14.53 11.71 -16.35
C VAL A 364 15.39 11.13 -15.21
N HIS A 365 16.73 11.24 -15.29
CA HIS A 365 17.62 10.77 -14.22
C HIS A 365 17.40 11.52 -12.90
N GLY A 366 16.82 12.74 -12.94
CA GLY A 366 16.41 13.48 -11.76
C GLY A 366 15.50 12.67 -10.83
N ALA A 367 14.65 11.80 -11.37
CA ALA A 367 13.81 10.89 -10.58
C ALA A 367 14.63 9.87 -9.78
N LEU A 368 15.74 9.36 -10.35
CA LEU A 368 16.66 8.43 -9.67
C LEU A 368 17.38 9.11 -8.52
N TRP A 369 17.87 10.35 -8.75
CA TRP A 369 18.56 11.12 -7.71
C TRP A 369 17.63 11.50 -6.56
N LEU A 370 16.42 11.97 -6.88
CA LEU A 370 15.43 12.24 -5.85
C LEU A 370 15.06 10.96 -5.09
N GLY A 371 14.80 9.86 -5.81
CA GLY A 371 14.50 8.58 -5.21
C GLY A 371 15.59 8.12 -4.24
N ALA A 372 16.86 8.18 -4.66
CA ALA A 372 18.00 7.83 -3.81
C ALA A 372 18.09 8.72 -2.57
N ALA A 373 17.91 10.03 -2.72
CA ALA A 373 17.94 10.97 -1.60
C ALA A 373 16.79 10.69 -0.60
N LEU A 374 15.57 10.50 -1.08
CA LEU A 374 14.42 10.17 -0.23
C LEU A 374 14.60 8.80 0.46
N LEU A 375 15.10 7.78 -0.26
CA LEU A 375 15.34 6.45 0.29
C LEU A 375 16.36 6.50 1.43
N LEU A 376 17.48 7.20 1.23
CA LEU A 376 18.52 7.36 2.25
C LEU A 376 18.02 8.20 3.44
N ALA A 377 17.26 9.27 3.18
CA ALA A 377 16.66 10.09 4.24
C ALA A 377 15.66 9.26 5.07
N GLY A 378 14.76 8.52 4.41
CA GLY A 378 13.81 7.61 5.07
C GLY A 378 14.54 6.54 5.90
N MET A 379 15.59 5.91 5.34
CA MET A 379 16.40 4.93 6.07
C MET A 379 17.11 5.55 7.28
N ALA A 380 17.64 6.76 7.16
CA ALA A 380 18.27 7.47 8.28
C ALA A 380 17.25 7.77 9.40
N MET A 381 16.04 8.19 9.05
CA MET A 381 14.96 8.41 10.02
C MET A 381 14.58 7.10 10.75
N ILE A 382 14.41 5.99 10.00
CA ILE A 382 14.09 4.67 10.56
C ILE A 382 15.19 4.19 11.50
N ALA A 383 16.46 4.31 11.09
CA ALA A 383 17.61 3.96 11.93
C ALA A 383 17.68 4.82 13.19
N GLY A 384 17.41 6.14 13.06
CA GLY A 384 17.35 7.06 14.19
C GLY A 384 16.26 6.68 15.21
N LEU A 385 15.05 6.33 14.75
CA LEU A 385 13.96 5.86 15.61
C LEU A 385 14.34 4.58 16.36
N HIS A 386 14.93 3.62 15.66
CA HIS A 386 15.40 2.37 16.27
C HIS A 386 16.46 2.61 17.34
N LEU A 387 17.46 3.45 17.07
CA LEU A 387 18.50 3.79 18.04
C LEU A 387 17.93 4.48 19.29
N MET A 388 16.90 5.33 19.11
CA MET A 388 16.20 5.96 20.25
C MET A 388 15.45 4.93 21.08
N ALA A 389 14.75 3.97 20.45
CA ALA A 389 14.03 2.91 21.15
C ALA A 389 14.98 2.04 21.98
N VAL A 390 16.10 1.60 21.41
CA VAL A 390 17.12 0.79 22.11
C VAL A 390 17.73 1.54 23.30
N ARG A 391 17.97 2.86 23.19
CA ARG A 391 18.52 3.66 24.30
C ARG A 391 17.55 3.79 25.46
N HIS A 392 16.25 3.95 25.21
CA HIS A 392 15.23 4.04 26.26
C HIS A 392 15.06 2.71 26.99
N GLY A 393 14.92 1.59 26.27
CA GLY A 393 14.82 0.28 26.91
C GLY A 393 16.03 -0.10 27.77
N ARG A 394 17.26 0.38 27.43
CA ARG A 394 18.42 0.20 28.30
C ARG A 394 18.38 1.11 29.55
N ALA A 395 17.83 2.32 29.45
CA ALA A 395 17.72 3.22 30.59
C ALA A 395 16.72 2.69 31.63
N GLU A 396 15.61 2.10 31.21
CA GLU A 396 14.61 1.47 32.08
C GLU A 396 15.11 0.19 32.77
N GLN A 397 16.06 -0.53 32.18
CA GLN A 397 16.68 -1.72 32.80
C GLN A 397 17.75 -1.38 33.83
N VAL A 398 18.24 -0.14 33.89
CA VAL A 398 19.30 0.33 34.81
C VAL A 398 18.73 1.15 35.95
N ALA A 399 17.49 1.61 35.85
CA ALA A 399 16.73 2.33 36.89
C ALA A 399 15.90 1.37 37.74
#